data_559845355329f0b25dcee9e6929750cc
#
_entry.id   559845355329f0b25dcee9e6929750cc
#
_cell.length_a   1.000
_cell.length_b   1.000
_cell.length_c   1.000
_cell.angle_alpha   90.00
_cell.angle_beta   90.00
_cell.angle_gamma   90.00
#
_symmetry.space_group_name_H-M   'P 1'
#
loop_
_entity.id
_entity.type
_entity.pdbx_description
1 polymer ?
#
loop_
_entity_poly.entity_id
_entity_poly.type
_entity_poly.pdbx_seq_one_letter_code
_entity_poly.pdbx_strand_id
1 'polypeptide(L)'
;MDTIMKKNLIFLLSAALMVLATGCEKTSKGLTRITYYPVITLQGDNPYVVQLGEKYTEPGYTASLNGEDYTSNVQISSNVNSSVPGIYSVTYSATNPDGCSYSTTRDVYVLNPGGIANVYLSHCWMGSRNYENLPIVISPVSDGVYELEDLCGGFYCYGRYPGYEPTYDFHGEVQFSLNEDGSFNIKKIGDWYFRGSFDYNNITGGYDSETGIFDYNFDGLRVTLTPFTL
;
A
#
# COMPACT_ATOMS: atom_id res chain seq x y z
N MET A 1 83.10 8.19 22.93
CA MET A 1 82.12 8.65 21.92
C MET A 1 80.77 8.03 22.07
N ASP A 2 80.57 6.97 22.90
CA ASP A 2 79.32 6.22 23.00
C ASP A 2 78.30 6.75 23.98
N THR A 3 78.64 7.50 25.00
CA THR A 3 77.72 7.92 26.06
C THR A 3 76.85 9.11 25.66
N ILE A 4 77.38 10.00 24.82
CA ILE A 4 76.69 11.17 24.31
C ILE A 4 75.67 10.75 23.24
N MET A 5 76.05 9.81 22.38
CA MET A 5 75.12 9.28 21.36
C MET A 5 73.91 8.54 21.96
N LYS A 6 74.15 7.77 23.04
CA LYS A 6 73.02 7.09 23.76
C LYS A 6 72.08 8.06 24.45
N LYS A 7 72.60 9.15 25.04
CA LYS A 7 71.76 10.20 25.62
C LYS A 7 70.90 10.94 24.60
N ASN A 8 71.45 11.27 23.45
CA ASN A 8 70.72 11.93 22.37
C ASN A 8 69.72 11.00 21.73
N LEU A 9 69.96 9.69 21.62
CA LEU A 9 69.01 8.71 21.11
C LEU A 9 67.83 8.53 22.08
N ILE A 10 68.08 8.50 23.39
CA ILE A 10 66.99 8.42 24.40
C ILE A 10 66.17 9.68 24.41
N PHE A 11 66.76 10.86 24.19
CA PHE A 11 66.00 12.12 24.11
C PHE A 11 65.16 12.20 22.85
N LEU A 12 65.67 11.70 21.72
CA LEU A 12 64.90 11.61 20.47
C LEU A 12 63.74 10.60 20.58
N LEU A 13 63.98 9.45 21.24
CA LEU A 13 62.92 8.47 21.45
C LEU A 13 61.81 9.01 22.41
N SER A 14 62.18 9.74 23.45
CA SER A 14 61.22 10.33 24.38
C SER A 14 60.39 11.46 23.73
N ALA A 15 61.03 12.28 22.88
CA ALA A 15 60.34 13.29 22.10
C ALA A 15 59.36 12.71 21.07
N ALA A 16 59.75 11.61 20.39
CA ALA A 16 58.85 10.88 19.49
C ALA A 16 57.69 10.22 20.20
N LEU A 17 57.87 9.70 21.41
CA LEU A 17 56.82 9.10 22.22
C LEU A 17 55.82 10.15 22.72
N MET A 18 56.23 11.39 23.00
CA MET A 18 55.34 12.47 23.39
C MET A 18 54.44 12.99 22.24
N VAL A 19 54.95 12.94 21.00
CA VAL A 19 54.14 13.31 19.81
C VAL A 19 53.06 12.25 19.51
N LEU A 20 53.32 10.99 19.88
CA LEU A 20 52.32 9.92 19.72
C LEU A 20 51.23 9.95 20.80
N ALA A 21 51.40 10.70 21.92
CA ALA A 21 50.43 10.82 22.99
C ALA A 21 49.43 11.96 22.77
N THR A 22 49.59 12.81 21.73
CA THR A 22 48.53 13.70 21.26
C THR A 22 47.51 12.93 20.45
N GLY A 23 46.94 11.89 21.08
CA GLY A 23 45.81 11.19 20.54
C GLY A 23 44.70 12.22 20.30
N CYS A 24 44.22 12.31 19.08
CA CYS A 24 43.04 13.02 18.73
C CYS A 24 41.95 12.71 19.80
N GLU A 25 41.61 13.66 20.63
CA GLU A 25 40.34 13.58 21.36
C GLU A 25 39.26 13.54 20.28
N LYS A 26 38.81 12.33 19.98
CA LYS A 26 37.55 12.15 19.26
C LYS A 26 36.45 12.63 20.18
N THR A 27 36.27 13.94 20.26
CA THR A 27 35.08 14.50 20.86
C THR A 27 33.93 14.12 19.95
N SER A 28 33.13 13.17 20.39
CA SER A 28 31.81 12.87 19.78
C SER A 28 30.79 14.00 20.00
N LYS A 29 31.21 15.14 20.59
CA LYS A 29 30.41 16.33 20.72
C LYS A 29 30.04 16.86 19.33
N GLY A 30 28.78 16.69 18.95
CA GLY A 30 28.21 17.16 17.68
C GLY A 30 28.24 16.13 16.53
N LEU A 31 28.76 14.89 16.75
CA LEU A 31 28.75 13.84 15.73
C LEU A 31 27.43 13.04 15.66
N THR A 32 26.59 13.13 16.68
CA THR A 32 25.24 12.56 16.70
C THR A 32 24.23 13.68 16.83
N ARG A 33 23.78 14.19 15.70
CA ARG A 33 22.61 15.06 15.66
C ARG A 33 21.38 14.17 15.73
N ILE A 34 20.50 14.43 16.69
CA ILE A 34 19.20 13.77 16.75
C ILE A 34 18.37 14.32 15.60
N THR A 35 17.96 13.45 14.68
CA THR A 35 17.04 13.78 13.60
C THR A 35 15.63 13.42 14.04
N TYR A 36 14.73 14.40 14.00
CA TYR A 36 13.31 14.18 14.26
C TYR A 36 12.58 14.03 12.93
N TYR A 37 11.68 13.05 12.87
CA TYR A 37 10.83 12.83 11.71
C TYR A 37 9.49 13.54 11.90
N PRO A 38 8.89 14.08 10.82
CA PRO A 38 7.52 14.56 10.89
C PRO A 38 6.58 13.42 11.28
N VAL A 39 5.55 13.73 12.06
CA VAL A 39 4.45 12.82 12.40
C VAL A 39 3.18 13.45 11.85
N ILE A 40 2.49 12.74 10.96
CA ILE A 40 1.22 13.18 10.36
C ILE A 40 0.10 12.34 10.95
N THR A 41 -0.96 12.99 11.42
CA THR A 41 -2.16 12.36 11.99
C THR A 41 -3.35 12.75 11.16
N LEU A 42 -4.05 11.77 10.58
CA LEU A 42 -5.28 11.97 9.82
C LEU A 42 -6.47 12.14 10.77
N GLN A 43 -7.39 13.02 10.40
CA GLN A 43 -8.68 13.20 11.10
C GLN A 43 -9.78 12.55 10.28
N GLY A 44 -10.84 12.06 10.97
CA GLY A 44 -11.94 11.32 10.34
C GLY A 44 -11.57 9.89 9.95
N ASP A 45 -12.42 9.27 9.15
CA ASP A 45 -12.36 7.85 8.83
C ASP A 45 -11.25 7.52 7.82
N ASN A 46 -10.76 6.28 7.90
CA ASN A 46 -9.87 5.66 6.92
C ASN A 46 -10.22 4.15 6.84
N PRO A 47 -10.83 3.67 5.73
CA PRO A 47 -11.15 4.40 4.51
C PRO A 47 -12.23 5.47 4.70
N TYR A 48 -12.12 6.56 3.93
CA TYR A 48 -13.16 7.56 3.78
C TYR A 48 -14.08 7.19 2.65
N VAL A 49 -15.40 7.27 2.87
CA VAL A 49 -16.38 6.83 1.88
C VAL A 49 -17.03 8.03 1.19
N VAL A 50 -17.14 7.93 -0.14
CA VAL A 50 -17.80 8.91 -1.03
C VAL A 50 -18.80 8.15 -1.90
N GLN A 51 -19.99 8.69 -2.09
CA GLN A 51 -20.93 8.14 -3.06
C GLN A 51 -20.54 8.54 -4.48
N LEU A 52 -20.81 7.68 -5.45
CA LEU A 52 -20.56 7.95 -6.87
C LEU A 52 -21.19 9.29 -7.28
N GLY A 53 -20.39 10.16 -7.89
CA GLY A 53 -20.79 11.50 -8.30
C GLY A 53 -20.72 12.58 -7.22
N GLU A 54 -20.52 12.22 -5.95
CA GLU A 54 -20.29 13.20 -4.88
C GLU A 54 -18.82 13.64 -4.83
N LYS A 55 -18.62 14.89 -4.44
CA LYS A 55 -17.26 15.43 -4.31
C LYS A 55 -16.60 14.95 -3.03
N TYR A 56 -15.39 14.39 -3.14
CA TYR A 56 -14.53 14.16 -1.98
C TYR A 56 -14.24 15.49 -1.25
N THR A 57 -14.40 15.47 0.06
CA THR A 57 -14.04 16.60 0.93
C THR A 57 -13.06 16.09 1.99
N GLU A 58 -11.90 16.70 2.06
CA GLU A 58 -10.86 16.33 3.02
C GLU A 58 -11.32 16.56 4.46
N PRO A 59 -11.36 15.52 5.33
CA PRO A 59 -11.79 15.65 6.72
C PRO A 59 -10.80 16.40 7.61
N GLY A 60 -9.54 16.48 7.18
CA GLY A 60 -8.50 17.16 7.89
C GLY A 60 -7.32 16.27 8.29
N TYR A 61 -6.24 16.93 8.68
CA TYR A 61 -5.01 16.33 9.18
C TYR A 61 -4.24 17.33 10.06
N THR A 62 -3.30 16.83 10.85
CA THR A 62 -2.32 17.63 11.58
C THR A 62 -0.93 17.02 11.39
N ALA A 63 0.11 17.84 11.53
CA ALA A 63 1.47 17.33 11.58
C ALA A 63 2.28 18.01 12.68
N SER A 64 3.24 17.27 13.23
CA SER A 64 4.20 17.78 14.20
C SER A 64 5.63 17.37 13.86
N LEU A 65 6.60 18.21 14.22
CA LEU A 65 8.03 17.91 14.18
C LEU A 65 8.64 18.28 15.54
N ASN A 66 9.20 17.29 16.23
CA ASN A 66 9.75 17.48 17.58
C ASN A 66 8.76 18.12 18.59
N GLY A 67 7.46 17.82 18.45
CA GLY A 67 6.40 18.35 19.29
C GLY A 67 5.85 19.72 18.90
N GLU A 68 6.46 20.39 17.92
CA GLU A 68 5.99 21.67 17.38
C GLU A 68 5.05 21.44 16.19
N ASP A 69 4.10 22.36 15.95
CA ASP A 69 3.20 22.31 14.79
C ASP A 69 3.98 22.39 13.47
N TYR A 70 3.75 21.42 12.63
CA TYR A 70 4.39 21.29 11.30
C TYR A 70 3.35 21.12 10.17
N THR A 71 2.08 21.35 10.45
CA THR A 71 0.94 21.10 9.56
C THR A 71 1.07 21.85 8.22
N SER A 72 1.56 23.09 8.25
CA SER A 72 1.74 23.90 7.03
C SER A 72 2.80 23.35 6.06
N ASN A 73 3.63 22.41 6.48
CA ASN A 73 4.68 21.78 5.66
C ASN A 73 4.23 20.48 4.99
N VAL A 74 2.98 20.06 5.21
CA VAL A 74 2.43 18.86 4.59
C VAL A 74 2.06 19.15 3.14
N GLN A 75 2.54 18.30 2.25
CA GLN A 75 2.16 18.24 0.85
C GLN A 75 1.12 17.14 0.65
N ILE A 76 0.09 17.42 -0.15
CA ILE A 76 -1.00 16.46 -0.43
C ILE A 76 -1.00 16.14 -1.91
N SER A 77 -1.10 14.86 -2.23
CA SER A 77 -1.35 14.34 -3.57
C SER A 77 -2.57 13.43 -3.53
N SER A 78 -3.46 13.53 -4.52
CA SER A 78 -4.69 12.75 -4.58
C SER A 78 -4.94 12.27 -6.00
N ASN A 79 -5.41 11.01 -6.13
CA ASN A 79 -5.91 10.44 -7.37
C ASN A 79 -7.43 10.20 -7.34
N VAL A 80 -8.15 10.75 -6.35
CA VAL A 80 -9.59 10.53 -6.17
C VAL A 80 -10.37 10.98 -7.42
N ASN A 81 -11.12 10.02 -8.00
CA ASN A 81 -12.06 10.26 -9.08
C ASN A 81 -13.47 9.81 -8.64
N SER A 82 -14.26 10.72 -8.17
CA SER A 82 -15.61 10.44 -7.69
C SER A 82 -16.62 10.06 -8.81
N SER A 83 -16.21 10.09 -10.08
CA SER A 83 -17.09 9.74 -11.21
C SER A 83 -17.00 8.23 -11.56
N VAL A 84 -16.11 7.49 -10.93
CA VAL A 84 -15.92 6.05 -11.18
C VAL A 84 -15.85 5.34 -9.83
N PRO A 85 -16.63 4.27 -9.61
CA PRO A 85 -16.51 3.46 -8.39
C PRO A 85 -15.11 2.85 -8.29
N GLY A 86 -14.55 2.82 -7.09
CA GLY A 86 -13.20 2.26 -6.90
C GLY A 86 -12.54 2.69 -5.61
N ILE A 87 -11.31 2.25 -5.44
CA ILE A 87 -10.44 2.58 -4.32
C ILE A 87 -9.40 3.59 -4.80
N TYR A 88 -9.36 4.71 -4.13
CA TYR A 88 -8.47 5.84 -4.41
C TYR A 88 -7.65 6.16 -3.17
N SER A 89 -6.67 7.02 -3.32
CA SER A 89 -5.82 7.42 -2.22
C SER A 89 -5.55 8.93 -2.20
N VAL A 90 -5.42 9.45 -0.98
CA VAL A 90 -4.87 10.76 -0.70
C VAL A 90 -3.60 10.56 0.13
N THR A 91 -2.46 10.96 -0.42
CA THR A 91 -1.16 10.84 0.23
C THR A 91 -0.74 12.17 0.83
N TYR A 92 -0.37 12.13 2.10
CA TYR A 92 0.15 13.27 2.87
C TYR A 92 1.63 13.03 3.13
N SER A 93 2.48 13.99 2.80
CA SER A 93 3.92 13.88 3.00
C SER A 93 4.49 15.15 3.59
N ALA A 94 5.47 15.01 4.47
CA ALA A 94 6.23 16.11 5.03
C ALA A 94 7.71 15.76 5.11
N THR A 95 8.58 16.73 4.82
CA THR A 95 10.03 16.56 4.87
C THR A 95 10.61 17.52 5.92
N ASN A 96 11.45 16.99 6.81
CA ASN A 96 12.13 17.79 7.81
C ASN A 96 13.29 18.60 7.22
N PRO A 97 13.90 19.56 7.95
CA PRO A 97 15.05 20.33 7.49
C PRO A 97 16.30 19.50 7.18
N ASP A 98 16.38 18.26 7.67
CA ASP A 98 17.47 17.32 7.41
C ASP A 98 17.26 16.51 6.12
N GLY A 99 16.15 16.73 5.40
CA GLY A 99 15.79 16.01 4.18
C GLY A 99 15.13 14.65 4.42
N CYS A 100 14.76 14.30 5.66
CA CYS A 100 14.07 13.06 5.97
C CYS A 100 12.56 13.27 5.83
N SER A 101 11.91 12.40 5.04
CA SER A 101 10.48 12.47 4.76
C SER A 101 9.71 11.41 5.51
N TYR A 102 8.45 11.74 5.83
CA TYR A 102 7.43 10.80 6.29
C TYR A 102 6.18 10.98 5.44
N SER A 103 5.49 9.90 5.15
CA SER A 103 4.21 9.93 4.44
C SER A 103 3.20 8.97 5.06
N THR A 104 1.93 9.33 4.94
CA THR A 104 0.78 8.47 5.28
C THR A 104 -0.29 8.63 4.23
N THR A 105 -1.22 7.68 4.15
CA THR A 105 -2.24 7.64 3.11
C THR A 105 -3.61 7.46 3.73
N ARG A 106 -4.61 8.16 3.21
CA ARG A 106 -6.03 7.91 3.42
C ARG A 106 -6.56 7.18 2.20
N ASP A 107 -7.18 6.03 2.41
CA ASP A 107 -7.94 5.35 1.38
C ASP A 107 -9.30 6.02 1.23
N VAL A 108 -9.75 6.19 -0.02
CA VAL A 108 -11.05 6.78 -0.36
C VAL A 108 -11.80 5.79 -1.23
N TYR A 109 -12.92 5.29 -0.72
CA TYR A 109 -13.78 4.36 -1.44
C TYR A 109 -14.91 5.13 -2.08
N VAL A 110 -14.99 5.10 -3.42
CA VAL A 110 -16.12 5.63 -4.18
C VAL A 110 -17.09 4.49 -4.42
N LEU A 111 -18.25 4.55 -3.77
CA LEU A 111 -19.27 3.51 -3.79
C LEU A 111 -20.39 3.82 -4.76
N ASN A 112 -20.91 2.78 -5.41
CA ASN A 112 -22.11 2.83 -6.26
C ASN A 112 -23.18 1.86 -5.72
N PRO A 113 -23.95 2.26 -4.70
CA PRO A 113 -24.94 1.38 -4.07
C PRO A 113 -25.94 0.83 -5.07
N GLY A 114 -26.11 -0.49 -5.08
CA GLY A 114 -26.98 -1.21 -6.00
C GLY A 114 -26.42 -1.41 -7.41
N GLY A 115 -25.24 -0.88 -7.71
CA GLY A 115 -24.54 -1.12 -8.98
C GLY A 115 -23.56 -2.27 -8.89
N ILE A 116 -23.34 -2.97 -10.02
CA ILE A 116 -22.35 -4.05 -10.14
C ILE A 116 -20.92 -3.51 -10.04
N ALA A 117 -20.64 -2.42 -10.76
CA ALA A 117 -19.38 -1.69 -10.59
C ALA A 117 -19.37 -1.02 -9.22
N ASN A 118 -18.51 -1.49 -8.32
CA ASN A 118 -18.46 -1.04 -6.93
C ASN A 118 -17.18 -1.55 -6.23
N VAL A 119 -16.99 -1.15 -4.98
CA VAL A 119 -16.02 -1.75 -4.05
C VAL A 119 -16.71 -2.86 -3.28
N TYR A 120 -16.02 -3.99 -3.17
CA TYR A 120 -16.47 -5.19 -2.47
C TYR A 120 -15.47 -5.58 -1.39
N LEU A 121 -15.95 -6.29 -0.37
CA LEU A 121 -15.13 -7.04 0.56
C LEU A 121 -15.15 -8.50 0.16
N SER A 122 -13.99 -9.05 -0.11
CA SER A 122 -13.81 -10.44 -0.46
C SER A 122 -13.63 -11.30 0.78
N HIS A 123 -14.30 -12.44 0.78
CA HIS A 123 -13.98 -13.60 1.57
C HIS A 123 -13.57 -14.71 0.61
N CYS A 124 -12.32 -15.19 0.69
CA CYS A 124 -11.80 -16.18 -0.23
C CYS A 124 -11.04 -17.29 0.51
N TRP A 125 -11.21 -18.54 0.06
CA TRP A 125 -10.54 -19.66 0.70
C TRP A 125 -10.23 -20.81 -0.26
N MET A 126 -9.13 -21.49 0.00
CA MET A 126 -8.65 -22.67 -0.69
C MET A 126 -8.03 -23.66 0.31
N GLY A 127 -8.63 -24.83 0.45
CA GLY A 127 -8.21 -25.79 1.45
C GLY A 127 -8.32 -25.25 2.88
N SER A 128 -7.21 -25.20 3.61
CA SER A 128 -7.17 -24.66 4.98
C SER A 128 -6.85 -23.16 5.07
N ARG A 129 -6.63 -22.50 3.93
CA ARG A 129 -6.33 -21.05 3.89
C ARG A 129 -7.61 -20.28 3.70
N ASN A 130 -7.80 -19.28 4.54
CA ASN A 130 -8.97 -18.42 4.58
C ASN A 130 -8.52 -16.97 4.78
N TYR A 131 -9.03 -16.08 3.93
CA TYR A 131 -8.77 -14.65 4.01
C TYR A 131 -10.08 -13.87 3.88
N GLU A 132 -10.26 -12.86 4.71
CA GLU A 132 -11.51 -12.11 4.81
C GLU A 132 -11.25 -10.60 4.75
N ASN A 133 -12.28 -9.85 4.40
CA ASN A 133 -12.27 -8.40 4.36
C ASN A 133 -11.20 -7.82 3.42
N LEU A 134 -10.89 -8.53 2.34
CA LEU A 134 -9.96 -8.03 1.34
C LEU A 134 -10.72 -7.11 0.37
N PRO A 135 -10.28 -5.85 0.19
CA PRO A 135 -10.96 -4.93 -0.70
C PRO A 135 -10.71 -5.32 -2.15
N ILE A 136 -11.79 -5.44 -2.94
CA ILE A 136 -11.78 -5.80 -4.36
C ILE A 136 -12.64 -4.82 -5.13
N VAL A 137 -12.17 -4.40 -6.30
CA VAL A 137 -12.87 -3.46 -7.16
C VAL A 137 -13.45 -4.18 -8.38
N ILE A 138 -14.72 -3.88 -8.69
CA ILE A 138 -15.32 -4.13 -9.99
C ILE A 138 -15.56 -2.78 -10.65
N SER A 139 -14.89 -2.54 -11.78
CA SER A 139 -14.95 -1.30 -12.54
C SER A 139 -15.85 -1.41 -13.78
N PRO A 140 -16.50 -0.33 -14.23
CA PRO A 140 -17.22 -0.34 -15.51
C PRO A 140 -16.23 -0.24 -16.66
N VAL A 141 -16.44 -1.04 -17.72
CA VAL A 141 -15.65 -0.99 -18.97
C VAL A 141 -16.48 -0.39 -20.11
N SER A 142 -17.68 -0.90 -20.29
CA SER A 142 -18.67 -0.41 -21.25
C SER A 142 -20.07 -0.84 -20.79
N ASP A 143 -21.10 -0.52 -21.56
CA ASP A 143 -22.47 -0.89 -21.21
C ASP A 143 -22.60 -2.41 -20.99
N GLY A 144 -22.96 -2.82 -19.78
CA GLY A 144 -23.11 -4.22 -19.35
C GLY A 144 -21.82 -5.03 -19.30
N VAL A 145 -20.63 -4.40 -19.45
CA VAL A 145 -19.32 -5.06 -19.33
C VAL A 145 -18.53 -4.45 -18.20
N TYR A 146 -18.02 -5.29 -17.33
CA TYR A 146 -17.28 -4.94 -16.12
C TYR A 146 -15.91 -5.58 -16.10
N GLU A 147 -14.99 -5.01 -15.32
CA GLU A 147 -13.69 -5.55 -15.03
C GLU A 147 -13.58 -5.86 -13.54
N LEU A 148 -13.36 -7.12 -13.23
CA LEU A 148 -12.98 -7.58 -11.88
C LEU A 148 -11.47 -7.56 -11.82
N GLU A 149 -10.90 -6.78 -10.92
CA GLU A 149 -9.45 -6.61 -10.78
C GLU A 149 -8.73 -7.90 -10.40
N ASP A 150 -9.38 -8.77 -9.62
CA ASP A 150 -8.82 -10.07 -9.27
C ASP A 150 -9.89 -11.14 -9.12
N LEU A 151 -9.92 -12.09 -10.06
CA LEU A 151 -10.81 -13.27 -10.01
C LEU A 151 -10.54 -14.15 -8.78
N CYS A 152 -9.32 -14.09 -8.23
CA CYS A 152 -8.97 -14.81 -7.01
C CYS A 152 -9.46 -14.10 -5.73
N GLY A 153 -10.13 -12.95 -5.85
CA GLY A 153 -10.68 -12.23 -4.71
C GLY A 153 -9.63 -11.76 -3.71
N GLY A 154 -8.43 -11.40 -4.16
CA GLY A 154 -7.33 -10.98 -3.29
C GLY A 154 -6.57 -12.11 -2.60
N PHE A 155 -6.92 -13.38 -2.88
CA PHE A 155 -6.31 -14.53 -2.22
C PHE A 155 -4.79 -14.54 -2.31
N TYR A 156 -4.23 -14.23 -3.46
CA TYR A 156 -2.78 -14.21 -3.67
C TYR A 156 -2.16 -12.86 -3.36
N CYS A 157 -2.72 -11.77 -3.88
CA CYS A 157 -2.13 -10.42 -3.76
C CYS A 157 -2.24 -9.85 -2.34
N TYR A 158 -3.38 -9.98 -1.70
CA TYR A 158 -3.60 -9.41 -0.37
C TYR A 158 -3.50 -10.43 0.77
N GLY A 159 -3.87 -11.70 0.51
CA GLY A 159 -3.89 -12.74 1.52
C GLY A 159 -2.56 -13.48 1.67
N ARG A 160 -2.11 -14.15 0.61
CA ARG A 160 -0.97 -15.08 0.67
C ARG A 160 0.38 -14.38 0.54
N TYR A 161 0.47 -13.35 -0.29
CA TYR A 161 1.71 -12.66 -0.61
C TYR A 161 1.59 -11.13 -0.48
N PRO A 162 1.09 -10.61 0.67
CA PRO A 162 0.95 -9.17 0.85
C PRO A 162 2.33 -8.49 0.77
N GLY A 163 2.38 -7.34 0.08
CA GLY A 163 3.58 -6.52 -0.03
C GLY A 163 4.59 -6.97 -1.10
N TYR A 164 4.25 -7.93 -1.96
CA TYR A 164 5.09 -8.29 -3.11
C TYR A 164 4.95 -7.32 -4.28
N GLU A 165 3.83 -6.61 -4.36
CA GLU A 165 3.65 -5.53 -5.34
C GLU A 165 4.52 -4.30 -5.01
N PRO A 166 4.95 -3.57 -6.03
CA PRO A 166 4.70 -3.75 -7.46
C PRO A 166 5.67 -4.73 -8.17
N THR A 167 6.54 -5.42 -7.42
CA THR A 167 7.57 -6.30 -8.02
C THR A 167 6.94 -7.52 -8.70
N TYR A 168 5.89 -8.07 -8.09
CA TYR A 168 5.12 -9.22 -8.61
C TYR A 168 3.64 -8.90 -8.51
N ASP A 169 2.98 -8.83 -9.65
CA ASP A 169 1.54 -8.66 -9.75
C ASP A 169 0.87 -10.03 -9.76
N PHE A 170 0.10 -10.32 -8.72
CA PHE A 170 -0.65 -11.57 -8.57
C PHE A 170 -2.13 -11.44 -8.90
N HIS A 171 -2.57 -10.28 -9.39
CA HIS A 171 -3.96 -10.08 -9.78
C HIS A 171 -4.34 -10.95 -10.99
N GLY A 172 -5.50 -11.52 -10.93
CA GLY A 172 -6.13 -12.27 -12.03
C GLY A 172 -7.26 -11.46 -12.65
N GLU A 173 -6.92 -10.38 -13.38
CA GLU A 173 -7.87 -9.45 -13.98
C GLU A 173 -8.74 -10.14 -15.04
N VAL A 174 -10.05 -9.91 -15.00
CA VAL A 174 -10.98 -10.41 -16.01
C VAL A 174 -12.04 -9.37 -16.37
N GLN A 175 -12.37 -9.30 -17.67
CA GLN A 175 -13.53 -8.56 -18.13
C GLN A 175 -14.69 -9.52 -18.39
N PHE A 176 -15.88 -9.16 -17.93
CA PHE A 176 -17.05 -10.01 -17.98
C PHE A 176 -18.34 -9.20 -18.19
N SER A 177 -19.37 -9.86 -18.69
CA SER A 177 -20.77 -9.48 -18.52
C SER A 177 -21.49 -10.59 -17.74
N LEU A 178 -22.71 -10.36 -17.32
CA LEU A 178 -23.53 -11.39 -16.68
C LEU A 178 -24.51 -11.99 -17.69
N ASN A 179 -24.74 -13.28 -17.58
CA ASN A 179 -25.86 -13.99 -18.20
C ASN A 179 -27.15 -13.71 -17.42
N GLU A 180 -28.30 -14.14 -17.96
CA GLU A 180 -29.61 -13.94 -17.31
C GLU A 180 -29.70 -14.64 -15.93
N ASP A 181 -28.97 -15.72 -15.73
CA ASP A 181 -28.88 -16.48 -14.48
C ASP A 181 -27.84 -15.94 -13.49
N GLY A 182 -27.19 -14.81 -13.80
CA GLY A 182 -26.15 -14.21 -13.00
C GLY A 182 -24.75 -14.82 -13.18
N SER A 183 -24.60 -15.89 -13.97
CA SER A 183 -23.29 -16.47 -14.22
C SER A 183 -22.40 -15.58 -15.05
N PHE A 184 -21.07 -15.77 -14.93
CA PHE A 184 -20.09 -14.99 -15.67
C PHE A 184 -20.08 -15.34 -17.15
N ASN A 185 -20.10 -14.32 -18.00
CA ASN A 185 -19.79 -14.40 -19.43
C ASN A 185 -18.47 -13.67 -19.67
N ILE A 186 -17.37 -14.40 -19.63
CA ILE A 186 -16.01 -13.84 -19.73
C ILE A 186 -15.77 -13.28 -21.14
N LYS A 187 -15.30 -12.03 -21.19
CA LYS A 187 -15.02 -11.28 -22.43
C LYS A 187 -13.54 -11.16 -22.74
N LYS A 188 -12.74 -10.95 -21.69
CA LYS A 188 -11.29 -10.78 -21.78
C LYS A 188 -10.63 -11.33 -20.52
N ILE A 189 -9.43 -11.79 -20.69
CA ILE A 189 -8.59 -12.39 -19.66
C ILE A 189 -7.29 -11.61 -19.63
N GLY A 190 -6.91 -11.15 -18.44
CA GLY A 190 -5.57 -10.63 -18.16
C GLY A 190 -4.55 -11.77 -18.05
N ASP A 191 -3.29 -11.41 -18.09
CA ASP A 191 -2.21 -12.33 -17.74
C ASP A 191 -2.21 -12.60 -16.23
N TRP A 192 -1.83 -13.83 -15.85
CA TRP A 192 -1.68 -14.17 -14.45
C TRP A 192 -0.29 -14.71 -14.16
N TYR A 193 0.35 -14.19 -13.14
CA TYR A 193 1.74 -14.44 -12.81
C TYR A 193 2.14 -15.93 -12.76
N PHE A 194 1.26 -16.80 -12.21
CA PHE A 194 1.62 -18.20 -12.02
C PHE A 194 1.44 -19.08 -13.26
N ARG A 195 0.55 -18.71 -14.20
CA ARG A 195 0.17 -19.59 -15.33
C ARG A 195 0.09 -18.89 -16.67
N GLY A 196 0.35 -17.59 -16.75
CA GLY A 196 0.16 -16.79 -17.97
C GLY A 196 -1.31 -16.52 -18.30
N SER A 197 -2.21 -17.49 -18.14
CA SER A 197 -3.66 -17.34 -18.28
C SER A 197 -4.41 -18.31 -17.39
N PHE A 198 -5.62 -17.93 -16.96
CA PHE A 198 -6.52 -18.81 -16.22
C PHE A 198 -7.31 -19.75 -17.14
N ASP A 199 -7.71 -20.92 -16.65
CA ASP A 199 -8.75 -21.75 -17.27
C ASP A 199 -10.11 -21.35 -16.72
N TYR A 200 -10.85 -20.56 -17.49
CA TYR A 200 -12.15 -20.00 -17.09
C TYR A 200 -13.33 -20.95 -17.28
N ASN A 201 -13.12 -22.08 -17.91
CA ASN A 201 -14.19 -23.05 -18.15
C ASN A 201 -14.73 -23.69 -16.86
N ASN A 202 -14.01 -23.51 -15.76
CA ASN A 202 -14.34 -24.09 -14.45
C ASN A 202 -14.94 -23.09 -13.46
N ILE A 203 -15.32 -21.87 -13.90
CA ILE A 203 -16.02 -20.94 -13.00
C ILE A 203 -17.46 -21.43 -12.84
N THR A 204 -17.88 -21.61 -11.58
CA THR A 204 -19.26 -21.95 -11.22
C THR A 204 -19.79 -20.97 -10.19
N GLY A 205 -21.08 -20.62 -10.25
CA GLY A 205 -21.69 -19.56 -9.45
C GLY A 205 -21.70 -18.22 -10.20
N GLY A 206 -21.88 -17.13 -9.49
CA GLY A 206 -21.99 -15.80 -10.13
C GLY A 206 -22.56 -14.74 -9.20
N TYR A 207 -23.32 -13.84 -9.77
CA TYR A 207 -23.93 -12.67 -9.12
C TYR A 207 -25.38 -12.93 -8.74
N ASP A 208 -25.73 -12.62 -7.51
CA ASP A 208 -27.11 -12.59 -7.04
C ASP A 208 -27.60 -11.12 -7.03
N SER A 209 -28.57 -10.83 -7.89
CA SER A 209 -29.12 -9.48 -8.05
C SER A 209 -30.00 -9.01 -6.88
N GLU A 210 -30.48 -9.92 -6.02
CA GLU A 210 -31.28 -9.57 -4.85
C GLU A 210 -30.39 -9.08 -3.70
N THR A 211 -29.23 -9.72 -3.54
CA THR A 211 -28.29 -9.40 -2.46
C THR A 211 -27.13 -8.51 -2.91
N GLY A 212 -26.85 -8.45 -4.21
CA GLY A 212 -25.69 -7.76 -4.76
C GLY A 212 -24.36 -8.52 -4.55
N ILE A 213 -24.43 -9.78 -4.12
CA ILE A 213 -23.26 -10.60 -3.78
C ILE A 213 -22.83 -11.42 -5.01
N PHE A 214 -21.50 -11.50 -5.21
CA PHE A 214 -20.91 -12.52 -6.06
C PHE A 214 -20.49 -13.70 -5.18
N ASP A 215 -20.91 -14.91 -5.52
CA ASP A 215 -20.44 -16.15 -4.88
C ASP A 215 -20.10 -17.14 -5.99
N TYR A 216 -18.81 -17.47 -6.09
CA TYR A 216 -18.32 -18.33 -7.16
C TYR A 216 -17.15 -19.20 -6.72
N ASN A 217 -16.95 -20.29 -7.47
CA ASN A 217 -15.80 -21.17 -7.33
C ASN A 217 -14.97 -21.14 -8.62
N PHE A 218 -13.67 -21.17 -8.46
CA PHE A 218 -12.71 -21.16 -9.53
C PHE A 218 -11.48 -21.98 -9.13
N ASP A 219 -11.19 -23.07 -9.86
CA ASP A 219 -10.01 -23.94 -9.67
C ASP A 219 -9.75 -24.34 -8.19
N GLY A 220 -10.83 -24.65 -7.46
CA GLY A 220 -10.77 -25.04 -6.03
C GLY A 220 -10.64 -23.86 -5.05
N LEU A 221 -10.60 -22.65 -5.54
CA LEU A 221 -10.75 -21.43 -4.78
C LEU A 221 -12.23 -21.02 -4.75
N ARG A 222 -12.78 -20.77 -3.58
CA ARG A 222 -14.09 -20.14 -3.43
C ARG A 222 -13.93 -18.69 -3.06
N VAL A 223 -14.75 -17.85 -3.68
CA VAL A 223 -14.75 -16.40 -3.49
C VAL A 223 -16.17 -15.91 -3.28
N THR A 224 -16.38 -15.12 -2.25
CA THR A 224 -17.60 -14.35 -2.01
C THR A 224 -17.24 -12.88 -1.97
N LEU A 225 -17.82 -12.06 -2.86
CA LEU A 225 -17.65 -10.61 -2.86
C LEU A 225 -18.93 -9.97 -2.35
N THR A 226 -18.86 -9.34 -1.19
CA THR A 226 -19.98 -8.60 -0.59
C THR A 226 -19.79 -7.12 -0.84
N PRO A 227 -20.80 -6.38 -1.35
CA PRO A 227 -20.67 -4.95 -1.53
C PRO A 227 -20.23 -4.26 -0.24
N PHE A 228 -19.24 -3.37 -0.33
CA PHE A 228 -18.85 -2.58 0.83
C PHE A 228 -20.00 -1.67 1.24
N THR A 229 -20.35 -1.70 2.50
CA THR A 229 -21.37 -0.83 3.12
C THR A 229 -20.78 -0.16 4.36
N LEU A 230 -21.23 1.04 4.65
CA LEU A 230 -20.89 1.78 5.89
C LEU A 230 -21.53 1.12 7.10
#